data_fb7ec89e80d1e50f5c4096286fc40330
#
_entry.id   fb7ec89e80d1e50f5c4096286fc40330
#
_cell.length_a   1.000
_cell.length_b   1.000
_cell.length_c   1.000
_cell.angle_alpha   90.00
_cell.angle_beta   90.00
_cell.angle_gamma   90.00
#
_symmetry.space_group_name_H-M   'P 1'
#
loop_
_entity.id
_entity.type
_entity.pdbx_description
1 polymer ?
#
loop_
_entity_poly.entity_id
_entity_poly.type
_entity_poly.pdbx_seq_one_letter_code
_entity_poly.pdbx_strand_id
1 'polypeptide(L)'
;MKKALMIVAATTFMMAGFIATEAVAGPESKCKTCHNFTMKDKVGPHLKGVFGREAGKSGFKRHSKALKNANWIWDEAHLRKWICNSKVAIKEFTGNPKAKTKMPPQKMCGKKGDAIIAFLKSIS
;
A
#
# COMPACT_ATOMS: atom_id res chain seq x y z
N MET A 1 24.57 66.22 -34.85
CA MET A 1 23.61 65.83 -33.84
C MET A 1 23.52 64.31 -33.82
N LYS A 2 24.15 63.67 -32.84
CA LYS A 2 24.10 62.23 -32.70
C LYS A 2 23.02 61.89 -31.67
N LYS A 3 21.94 61.20 -32.15
CA LYS A 3 20.92 60.69 -31.24
C LYS A 3 21.39 59.33 -30.71
N ALA A 4 21.71 59.27 -29.43
CA ALA A 4 22.02 58.01 -28.78
C ALA A 4 20.70 57.28 -28.50
N LEU A 5 20.58 56.10 -29.08
CA LEU A 5 19.47 55.18 -28.82
C LEU A 5 19.83 54.35 -27.59
N MET A 6 19.16 54.67 -26.48
CA MET A 6 19.26 53.81 -25.29
C MET A 6 18.39 52.55 -25.50
N ILE A 7 19.04 51.42 -25.65
CA ILE A 7 18.35 50.12 -25.59
C ILE A 7 18.22 49.73 -24.12
N VAL A 8 17.03 49.80 -23.59
CA VAL A 8 16.71 49.25 -22.27
C VAL A 8 16.48 47.76 -22.48
N ALA A 9 17.47 46.96 -22.11
CA ALA A 9 17.29 45.53 -22.04
C ALA A 9 16.44 45.19 -20.78
N ALA A 10 15.15 44.87 -21.01
CA ALA A 10 14.32 44.32 -19.97
C ALA A 10 14.70 42.86 -19.75
N THR A 11 15.50 42.60 -18.73
CA THR A 11 15.75 41.23 -18.25
C THR A 11 14.50 40.74 -17.54
N THR A 12 13.71 39.93 -18.23
CA THR A 12 12.58 39.21 -17.64
C THR A 12 13.17 38.08 -16.79
N PHE A 13 13.17 38.25 -15.49
CA PHE A 13 13.51 37.21 -14.54
C PHE A 13 12.33 36.24 -14.50
N MET A 14 12.41 35.12 -15.24
CA MET A 14 11.49 34.01 -15.07
C MET A 14 11.81 33.36 -13.73
N MET A 15 11.06 33.70 -12.69
CA MET A 15 10.97 32.86 -11.52
C MET A 15 10.26 31.58 -11.91
N ALA A 16 11.04 30.52 -12.14
CA ALA A 16 10.50 29.18 -12.15
C ALA A 16 10.00 28.87 -10.75
N GLY A 17 8.69 29.04 -10.53
CA GLY A 17 8.05 28.62 -9.30
C GLY A 17 8.17 27.12 -9.19
N PHE A 18 9.02 26.63 -8.30
CA PHE A 18 8.98 25.25 -7.86
C PHE A 18 7.66 25.05 -7.14
N ILE A 19 6.69 24.47 -7.82
CA ILE A 19 5.50 23.94 -7.14
C ILE A 19 6.00 22.69 -6.43
N ALA A 20 6.29 22.81 -5.14
CA ALA A 20 6.47 21.67 -4.28
C ALA A 20 5.11 20.97 -4.20
N THR A 21 4.90 19.93 -5.02
CA THR A 21 3.79 19.02 -4.85
C THR A 21 4.07 18.27 -3.55
N GLU A 22 3.40 18.65 -2.47
CA GLU A 22 3.36 17.83 -1.27
C GLU A 22 2.78 16.47 -1.70
N ALA A 23 3.57 15.40 -1.49
CA ALA A 23 3.12 14.05 -1.74
C ALA A 23 1.96 13.76 -0.78
N VAL A 24 0.73 13.74 -1.30
CA VAL A 24 -0.44 13.29 -0.54
C VAL A 24 -0.21 11.83 -0.21
N ALA A 25 -0.24 11.47 1.09
CA ALA A 25 -0.16 10.09 1.53
C ALA A 25 -1.29 9.29 0.87
N GLY A 26 -0.95 8.22 0.12
CA GLY A 26 -1.91 7.34 -0.50
C GLY A 26 -2.68 6.49 0.52
N PRO A 27 -3.71 5.76 0.09
CA PRO A 27 -4.52 4.91 0.97
C PRO A 27 -3.71 3.81 1.64
N GLU A 28 -2.57 3.41 1.07
CA GLU A 28 -1.61 2.46 1.64
C GLU A 28 -0.98 2.96 2.95
N SER A 29 -1.02 4.25 3.22
CA SER A 29 -0.51 4.83 4.47
C SER A 29 -1.18 4.24 5.71
N LYS A 30 -2.44 3.82 5.59
CA LYS A 30 -3.17 3.11 6.63
C LYS A 30 -2.50 1.78 7.01
N CYS A 31 -1.88 1.12 6.06
CA CYS A 31 -1.19 -0.15 6.27
C CYS A 31 0.13 0.02 7.04
N LYS A 32 0.79 1.18 6.92
CA LYS A 32 2.06 1.49 7.59
C LYS A 32 2.01 1.44 9.11
N THR A 33 0.85 1.60 9.70
CA THR A 33 0.68 1.52 11.15
C THR A 33 1.13 0.16 11.68
N CYS A 34 0.88 -0.91 10.93
CA CYS A 34 1.16 -2.28 11.34
C CYS A 34 2.14 -3.04 10.44
N HIS A 35 2.40 -2.56 9.23
CA HIS A 35 3.24 -3.22 8.24
C HIS A 35 4.35 -2.32 7.73
N ASN A 36 5.51 -2.89 7.42
CA ASN A 36 6.53 -2.26 6.61
C ASN A 36 6.38 -2.68 5.14
N PHE A 37 6.83 -1.82 4.24
CA PHE A 37 6.88 -2.09 2.79
C PHE A 37 8.28 -2.55 2.34
N THR A 38 9.12 -2.86 3.28
CA THR A 38 10.43 -3.50 3.12
C THR A 38 10.34 -4.95 3.56
N MET A 39 11.45 -5.66 3.60
CA MET A 39 11.50 -7.05 4.10
C MET A 39 11.48 -7.18 5.63
N LYS A 40 11.22 -6.08 6.35
CA LYS A 40 11.26 -6.05 7.81
C LYS A 40 9.84 -6.13 8.39
N ASP A 41 9.59 -7.10 9.24
CA ASP A 41 8.34 -7.24 9.98
C ASP A 41 8.15 -6.10 11.00
N LYS A 42 6.89 -5.87 11.34
CA LYS A 42 6.47 -4.88 12.34
C LYS A 42 5.44 -5.52 13.28
N VAL A 43 4.32 -4.85 13.54
CA VAL A 43 3.17 -5.44 14.25
C VAL A 43 2.57 -6.59 13.43
N GLY A 44 2.48 -6.41 12.12
CA GLY A 44 2.15 -7.43 11.15
C GLY A 44 3.35 -7.83 10.29
N PRO A 45 3.19 -8.81 9.40
CA PRO A 45 4.23 -9.22 8.47
C PRO A 45 4.56 -8.12 7.47
N HIS A 46 5.79 -8.13 6.95
CA HIS A 46 6.17 -7.22 5.87
C HIS A 46 5.32 -7.47 4.61
N LEU A 47 5.05 -6.40 3.86
CA LEU A 47 4.22 -6.46 2.66
C LEU A 47 5.01 -6.48 1.35
N LYS A 48 6.33 -6.22 1.38
CA LYS A 48 7.13 -6.39 0.17
C LYS A 48 7.04 -7.83 -0.31
N GLY A 49 6.71 -8.01 -1.59
CA GLY A 49 6.54 -9.33 -2.18
C GLY A 49 5.27 -10.07 -1.77
N VAL A 50 4.30 -9.39 -1.12
CA VAL A 50 3.08 -10.06 -0.66
C VAL A 50 2.21 -10.55 -1.81
N PHE A 51 2.14 -9.80 -2.91
CA PHE A 51 1.37 -10.19 -4.08
C PHE A 51 2.02 -11.43 -4.74
N GLY A 52 1.27 -12.53 -4.82
CA GLY A 52 1.75 -13.81 -5.32
C GLY A 52 2.45 -14.70 -4.29
N ARG A 53 2.63 -14.25 -3.06
CA ARG A 53 3.24 -15.04 -1.97
C ARG A 53 2.22 -15.99 -1.35
N GLU A 54 2.67 -17.18 -0.95
CA GLU A 54 1.86 -18.08 -0.14
C GLU A 54 1.49 -17.45 1.20
N ALA A 55 0.22 -17.52 1.57
CA ALA A 55 -0.27 -16.99 2.83
C ALA A 55 0.37 -17.70 4.02
N GLY A 56 0.71 -16.92 5.06
CA GLY A 56 1.34 -17.46 6.28
C GLY A 56 2.79 -17.89 6.13
N LYS A 57 3.44 -17.69 4.99
CA LYS A 57 4.81 -18.15 4.69
C LYS A 57 5.86 -17.03 4.64
N SER A 58 5.55 -15.86 5.14
CA SER A 58 6.51 -14.73 5.18
C SER A 58 7.64 -14.89 6.22
N GLY A 59 7.57 -15.89 7.08
CA GLY A 59 8.49 -16.01 8.23
C GLY A 59 8.04 -15.23 9.46
N PHE A 60 6.95 -14.48 9.38
CA PHE A 60 6.41 -13.73 10.51
C PHE A 60 5.91 -14.66 11.62
N LYS A 61 6.51 -14.60 12.78
CA LYS A 61 6.28 -15.55 13.86
C LYS A 61 4.90 -15.43 14.53
N ARG A 62 4.28 -14.25 14.46
CA ARG A 62 3.02 -13.94 15.13
C ARG A 62 1.77 -14.12 14.27
N HIS A 63 1.87 -14.81 13.14
CA HIS A 63 0.68 -15.22 12.40
C HIS A 63 -0.31 -15.95 13.29
N SER A 64 -1.61 -15.72 13.08
CA SER A 64 -2.65 -16.54 13.70
C SER A 64 -2.50 -18.00 13.28
N LYS A 65 -3.05 -18.92 14.07
CA LYS A 65 -3.05 -20.36 13.75
C LYS A 65 -3.63 -20.63 12.37
N ALA A 66 -4.72 -19.93 12.03
CA ALA A 66 -5.35 -20.07 10.71
C ALA A 66 -4.43 -19.65 9.56
N LEU A 67 -3.65 -18.56 9.72
CA LEU A 67 -2.68 -18.15 8.72
C LEU A 67 -1.46 -19.07 8.67
N LYS A 68 -0.99 -19.59 9.79
CA LYS A 68 0.12 -20.58 9.80
C LYS A 68 -0.22 -21.84 9.00
N ASN A 69 -1.48 -22.22 9.01
CA ASN A 69 -2.00 -23.38 8.28
C ASN A 69 -2.62 -23.03 6.92
N ALA A 70 -2.40 -21.81 6.43
CA ALA A 70 -2.94 -21.34 5.16
C ALA A 70 -2.43 -22.16 3.96
N ASN A 71 -3.30 -22.32 2.97
CA ASN A 71 -3.03 -23.07 1.76
C ASN A 71 -3.40 -22.29 0.47
N TRP A 72 -3.46 -20.97 0.55
CA TRP A 72 -3.75 -20.10 -0.58
C TRP A 72 -2.61 -19.14 -0.86
N ILE A 73 -2.65 -18.56 -2.05
CA ILE A 73 -1.72 -17.52 -2.50
C ILE A 73 -2.40 -16.16 -2.35
N TRP A 74 -1.64 -15.14 -1.96
CA TRP A 74 -2.10 -13.77 -1.96
C TRP A 74 -2.20 -13.21 -3.38
N ASP A 75 -3.18 -13.68 -4.13
CA ASP A 75 -3.58 -13.11 -5.40
C ASP A 75 -4.53 -11.91 -5.23
N GLU A 76 -4.94 -11.30 -6.33
CA GLU A 76 -5.81 -10.14 -6.26
C GLU A 76 -7.15 -10.44 -5.57
N ALA A 77 -7.77 -11.57 -5.87
CA ALA A 77 -9.07 -11.95 -5.31
C ALA A 77 -9.00 -12.13 -3.79
N HIS A 78 -7.97 -12.83 -3.30
CA HIS A 78 -7.77 -13.02 -1.86
C HIS A 78 -7.41 -11.71 -1.15
N LEU A 79 -6.52 -10.90 -1.74
CA LEU A 79 -6.13 -9.62 -1.16
C LEU A 79 -7.30 -8.64 -1.09
N ARG A 80 -8.16 -8.58 -2.11
CA ARG A 80 -9.35 -7.72 -2.10
C ARG A 80 -10.30 -8.07 -0.96
N LYS A 81 -10.58 -9.34 -0.75
CA LYS A 81 -11.41 -9.80 0.37
C LYS A 81 -10.74 -9.52 1.71
N TRP A 82 -9.43 -9.71 1.78
CA TRP A 82 -8.64 -9.51 2.99
C TRP A 82 -8.63 -8.07 3.46
N ILE A 83 -8.32 -7.12 2.57
CA ILE A 83 -8.30 -5.69 2.91
C ILE A 83 -9.69 -5.11 3.13
N CYS A 84 -10.74 -5.75 2.61
CA CYS A 84 -12.12 -5.37 2.88
C CYS A 84 -12.53 -5.79 4.29
N ASN A 85 -12.47 -7.08 4.59
CA ASN A 85 -12.79 -7.63 5.90
C ASN A 85 -12.01 -8.92 6.17
N SER A 86 -10.88 -8.78 6.81
CA SER A 86 -9.99 -9.90 7.15
C SER A 86 -10.65 -10.96 8.05
N LYS A 87 -11.53 -10.55 8.96
CA LYS A 87 -12.22 -11.48 9.85
C LYS A 87 -13.24 -12.35 9.14
N VAL A 88 -13.90 -11.84 8.12
CA VAL A 88 -14.80 -12.63 7.26
C VAL A 88 -13.98 -13.47 6.30
N ALA A 89 -12.98 -12.86 5.67
CA ALA A 89 -12.13 -13.52 4.68
C ALA A 89 -11.42 -14.76 5.26
N ILE A 90 -10.88 -14.68 6.47
CA ILE A 90 -10.19 -15.85 7.08
C ILE A 90 -11.10 -17.06 7.25
N LYS A 91 -12.37 -16.83 7.56
CA LYS A 91 -13.35 -17.90 7.69
C LYS A 91 -13.70 -18.53 6.33
N GLU A 92 -13.84 -17.67 5.32
CA GLU A 92 -14.10 -18.11 3.96
C GLU A 92 -12.92 -18.91 3.40
N PHE A 93 -11.70 -18.39 3.52
CA PHE A 93 -10.49 -19.02 2.97
C PHE A 93 -10.17 -20.37 3.63
N THR A 94 -10.47 -20.50 4.90
CA THR A 94 -10.23 -21.74 5.66
C THR A 94 -11.41 -22.70 5.66
N GLY A 95 -12.59 -22.27 5.25
CA GLY A 95 -13.84 -23.04 5.42
C GLY A 95 -14.20 -23.29 6.89
N ASN A 96 -13.59 -22.55 7.81
CA ASN A 96 -13.80 -22.71 9.25
C ASN A 96 -14.47 -21.45 9.85
N PRO A 97 -15.73 -21.53 10.30
CA PRO A 97 -16.42 -20.38 10.87
C PRO A 97 -15.82 -19.86 12.18
N LYS A 98 -14.95 -20.66 12.81
CA LYS A 98 -14.23 -20.29 14.04
C LYS A 98 -12.81 -19.74 13.77
N ALA A 99 -12.37 -19.70 12.51
CA ALA A 99 -11.05 -19.16 12.17
C ALA A 99 -10.93 -17.69 12.57
N LYS A 100 -9.76 -17.33 13.08
CA LYS A 100 -9.46 -15.98 13.57
C LYS A 100 -8.19 -15.44 12.93
N THR A 101 -8.15 -14.14 12.75
CA THR A 101 -6.95 -13.38 12.40
C THR A 101 -6.77 -12.24 13.38
N LYS A 102 -5.52 -11.82 13.56
CA LYS A 102 -5.16 -10.67 14.41
C LYS A 102 -5.31 -9.34 13.71
N MET A 103 -5.33 -9.33 12.37
CA MET A 103 -5.51 -8.11 11.59
C MET A 103 -6.97 -7.65 11.67
N PRO A 104 -7.23 -6.40 12.11
CA PRO A 104 -8.58 -5.86 12.12
C PRO A 104 -9.07 -5.58 10.69
N PRO A 105 -10.39 -5.59 10.43
CA PRO A 105 -10.95 -5.23 9.13
C PRO A 105 -10.55 -3.80 8.73
N GLN A 106 -10.06 -3.63 7.51
CA GLN A 106 -9.62 -2.32 7.02
C GLN A 106 -10.70 -1.56 6.28
N LYS A 107 -11.79 -2.23 5.90
CA LYS A 107 -12.95 -1.65 5.18
C LYS A 107 -12.59 -1.04 3.82
N MET A 108 -11.50 -1.50 3.23
CA MET A 108 -11.05 -1.07 1.90
C MET A 108 -11.69 -1.96 0.83
N CYS A 109 -13.01 -1.83 0.69
CA CYS A 109 -13.83 -2.64 -0.19
C CYS A 109 -14.02 -1.98 -1.56
N GLY A 110 -14.20 -2.78 -2.62
CA GLY A 110 -14.49 -2.30 -3.96
C GLY A 110 -13.43 -1.31 -4.45
N LYS A 111 -13.87 -0.18 -4.99
CA LYS A 111 -12.97 0.86 -5.53
C LYS A 111 -11.98 1.43 -4.52
N LYS A 112 -12.33 1.45 -3.24
CA LYS A 112 -11.40 1.87 -2.17
C LYS A 112 -10.19 0.97 -2.07
N GLY A 113 -10.32 -0.29 -2.46
CA GLY A 113 -9.22 -1.25 -2.49
C GLY A 113 -8.34 -1.16 -3.72
N ASP A 114 -8.78 -0.53 -4.81
CA ASP A 114 -8.08 -0.54 -6.10
C ASP A 114 -6.66 0.04 -5.99
N ALA A 115 -6.51 1.19 -5.35
CA ALA A 115 -5.21 1.84 -5.16
C ALA A 115 -4.28 1.01 -4.26
N ILE A 116 -4.82 0.33 -3.24
CA ILE A 116 -4.05 -0.56 -2.38
C ILE A 116 -3.56 -1.77 -3.16
N ILE A 117 -4.42 -2.40 -3.95
CA ILE A 117 -4.03 -3.54 -4.79
C ILE A 117 -2.94 -3.14 -5.79
N ALA A 118 -3.10 -1.99 -6.46
CA ALA A 118 -2.08 -1.45 -7.36
C ALA A 118 -0.74 -1.21 -6.64
N PHE A 119 -0.79 -0.65 -5.45
CA PHE A 119 0.38 -0.43 -4.61
C PHE A 119 1.06 -1.76 -4.20
N LEU A 120 0.30 -2.76 -3.74
CA LEU A 120 0.85 -4.07 -3.38
C LEU A 120 1.50 -4.78 -4.56
N LYS A 121 0.94 -4.65 -5.76
CA LYS A 121 1.57 -5.13 -7.00
C LYS A 121 2.91 -4.42 -7.26
N SER A 122 2.98 -3.13 -7.01
CA SER A 122 4.18 -2.32 -7.27
C SER A 122 5.37 -2.66 -6.37
N ILE A 123 5.13 -3.19 -5.18
CA ILE A 123 6.16 -3.58 -4.21
C ILE A 123 6.45 -5.09 -4.19
N SER A 124 5.92 -5.80 -5.14
CA SER A 124 6.08 -7.26 -5.25
C SER A 124 7.20 -7.67 -6.17
#